data_d6137d2f61c6742d71b46b8d60178085
#
_entry.id   d6137d2f61c6742d71b46b8d60178085
#
_cell.length_a   1.000
_cell.length_b   1.000
_cell.length_c   1.000
_cell.angle_alpha   90.00
_cell.angle_beta   90.00
_cell.angle_gamma   90.00
#
_symmetry.space_group_name_H-M   'P 1'
#
loop_
_entity.id
_entity.type
_entity.pdbx_description
1 polymer ?
#
loop_
_entity_poly.entity_id
_entity_poly.type
_entity_poly.pdbx_seq_one_letter_code
_entity_poly.pdbx_strand_id
1 'polypeptide(L)'
;MCTPEIIDENQKKEEENPNPDLYDWGLKDFDIGKPLGKGKFGRVYMAREKKHQCVCALKVLYRCQVEKYNLLPQLKREMEIQSTLDHPNILSLYGWFGDDERIFLILEYAAKGELYGLLSKTGHLTERQAATYIASLAKALAYCHEKNIIHRDIKPENLLLDHEGRLKVADFGWSVQSNKKRHTMCGTLDYLAPEMVENKGHDYSVDTWTMGILCYEFLFGVPPFEAETQNETFRRIMKLEYGFPPTPHVSVEAKNLVRLLLVKDPSKRLPLSKILVHPWIIKNADPSGACSE
;
A
#
# COMPACT_ATOMS: atom_id res chain seq x y z
N MET A 1 -40.75 -21.45 -41.91
CA MET A 1 -39.40 -22.01 -42.13
C MET A 1 -38.44 -20.95 -41.67
N CYS A 2 -38.01 -21.02 -40.44
CA CYS A 2 -36.99 -20.14 -39.88
C CYS A 2 -35.70 -20.96 -39.75
N THR A 3 -34.67 -20.50 -40.45
CA THR A 3 -33.34 -21.04 -40.33
C THR A 3 -32.68 -20.52 -39.03
N PRO A 4 -31.99 -21.35 -38.24
CA PRO A 4 -31.25 -20.87 -37.06
C PRO A 4 -29.92 -20.25 -37.50
N GLU A 5 -29.65 -19.05 -37.01
CA GLU A 5 -28.37 -18.39 -37.11
C GLU A 5 -27.34 -19.13 -36.23
N ILE A 6 -26.23 -19.49 -36.83
CA ILE A 6 -25.08 -20.12 -36.20
C ILE A 6 -24.36 -19.01 -35.40
N ILE A 7 -24.37 -19.13 -34.07
CA ILE A 7 -23.54 -18.31 -33.20
C ILE A 7 -22.11 -18.84 -33.31
N ASP A 8 -21.24 -18.01 -33.84
CA ASP A 8 -19.79 -18.25 -33.99
C ASP A 8 -19.12 -18.28 -32.60
N GLU A 9 -18.77 -19.48 -32.14
CA GLU A 9 -18.09 -19.76 -30.86
C GLU A 9 -16.57 -19.53 -30.99
N ASN A 10 -16.10 -18.37 -31.44
CA ASN A 10 -14.65 -18.07 -31.41
C ASN A 10 -14.36 -16.59 -31.13
N GLN A 11 -14.68 -16.18 -29.92
CA GLN A 11 -14.01 -14.99 -29.34
C GLN A 11 -13.50 -15.31 -27.92
N LYS A 12 -12.54 -16.23 -27.79
CA LYS A 12 -11.56 -16.18 -26.71
C LYS A 12 -10.67 -14.99 -27.01
N LYS A 13 -11.02 -13.81 -26.50
CA LYS A 13 -10.07 -12.70 -26.40
C LYS A 13 -9.05 -13.09 -25.36
N GLU A 14 -7.87 -13.53 -25.80
CA GLU A 14 -6.66 -13.55 -25.00
C GLU A 14 -6.49 -12.15 -24.43
N GLU A 15 -6.41 -12.03 -23.11
CA GLU A 15 -6.08 -10.78 -22.43
C GLU A 15 -4.62 -10.46 -22.74
N GLU A 16 -4.37 -9.69 -23.78
CA GLU A 16 -3.05 -9.25 -24.21
C GLU A 16 -2.39 -8.46 -23.08
N ASN A 17 -1.21 -8.92 -22.67
CA ASN A 17 -0.30 -8.21 -21.80
C ASN A 17 0.11 -6.90 -22.50
N PRO A 18 -0.14 -5.69 -21.94
CA PRO A 18 0.13 -4.43 -22.62
C PRO A 18 1.62 -4.12 -22.84
N ASN A 19 2.53 -5.01 -22.43
CA ASN A 19 3.96 -4.86 -22.65
C ASN A 19 4.50 -6.00 -23.53
N PRO A 20 4.66 -5.79 -24.86
CA PRO A 20 5.03 -6.81 -25.83
C PRO A 20 6.45 -7.37 -25.66
N ASP A 21 7.30 -6.79 -24.81
CA ASP A 21 8.66 -7.24 -24.53
C ASP A 21 8.77 -8.18 -23.31
N LEU A 22 7.66 -8.52 -22.65
CA LEU A 22 7.63 -9.41 -21.50
C LEU A 22 7.31 -10.84 -21.92
N TYR A 23 8.17 -11.74 -21.48
CA TYR A 23 8.09 -13.20 -21.61
C TYR A 23 6.67 -13.75 -21.45
N ASP A 24 6.33 -14.77 -22.23
CA ASP A 24 5.14 -15.61 -22.06
C ASP A 24 5.31 -16.47 -20.78
N TRP A 25 5.08 -15.82 -19.64
CA TRP A 25 5.21 -16.44 -18.33
C TRP A 25 4.16 -17.52 -18.09
N GLY A 26 4.59 -18.65 -17.53
CA GLY A 26 3.73 -19.70 -17.06
C GLY A 26 4.21 -20.28 -15.74
N LEU A 27 3.36 -21.05 -15.05
CA LEU A 27 3.73 -21.65 -13.76
C LEU A 27 4.96 -22.58 -13.88
N LYS A 28 5.20 -23.17 -15.04
CA LYS A 28 6.37 -23.99 -15.37
C LYS A 28 7.70 -23.26 -15.21
N ASP A 29 7.71 -21.93 -15.32
CA ASP A 29 8.91 -21.10 -15.26
C ASP A 29 9.35 -20.76 -13.84
N PHE A 30 8.60 -21.21 -12.84
CA PHE A 30 8.85 -20.91 -11.43
C PHE A 30 9.02 -22.17 -10.59
N ASP A 31 9.97 -22.16 -9.67
CA ASP A 31 10.05 -23.07 -8.54
C ASP A 31 9.32 -22.42 -7.36
N ILE A 32 8.23 -23.05 -6.93
CA ILE A 32 7.39 -22.54 -5.85
C ILE A 32 7.96 -22.95 -4.51
N GLY A 33 8.24 -21.96 -3.66
CA GLY A 33 8.77 -22.16 -2.32
C GLY A 33 7.69 -22.08 -1.23
N LYS A 34 8.10 -21.58 -0.05
CA LYS A 34 7.22 -21.47 1.13
C LYS A 34 6.10 -20.44 0.93
N PRO A 35 4.92 -20.64 1.55
CA PRO A 35 3.90 -19.60 1.61
C PRO A 35 4.42 -18.42 2.44
N LEU A 36 4.13 -17.19 1.96
CA LEU A 36 4.47 -15.93 2.63
C LEU A 36 3.27 -15.33 3.36
N GLY A 37 2.06 -15.52 2.79
CA GLY A 37 0.84 -15.00 3.39
C GLY A 37 -0.42 -15.56 2.73
N LYS A 38 -1.57 -15.32 3.39
CA LYS A 38 -2.90 -15.66 2.89
C LYS A 38 -3.76 -14.41 2.92
N GLY A 39 -4.14 -13.91 1.75
CA GLY A 39 -5.10 -12.82 1.60
C GLY A 39 -6.55 -13.34 1.48
N LYS A 40 -7.49 -12.41 1.41
CA LYS A 40 -8.92 -12.70 1.26
C LYS A 40 -9.24 -13.47 -0.03
N PHE A 41 -8.51 -13.21 -1.11
CA PHE A 41 -8.81 -13.71 -2.46
C PHE A 41 -7.76 -14.66 -3.02
N GLY A 42 -6.74 -15.02 -2.21
CA GLY A 42 -5.66 -15.87 -2.68
C GLY A 42 -4.54 -16.04 -1.66
N ARG A 43 -3.38 -16.45 -2.16
CA ARG A 43 -2.19 -16.71 -1.35
C ARG A 43 -0.96 -16.12 -2.01
N VAL A 44 0.04 -15.81 -1.22
CA VAL A 44 1.35 -15.34 -1.70
C VAL A 44 2.39 -16.40 -1.37
N TYR A 45 3.22 -16.74 -2.33
CA TYR A 45 4.31 -17.70 -2.19
C TYR A 45 5.64 -17.05 -2.55
N MET A 46 6.69 -17.40 -1.84
CA MET A 46 8.05 -17.19 -2.35
C MET A 46 8.24 -18.09 -3.57
N ALA A 47 8.84 -17.57 -4.61
CA ALA A 47 9.15 -18.34 -5.80
C ALA A 47 10.51 -17.93 -6.36
N ARG A 48 11.10 -18.82 -7.19
CA ARG A 48 12.31 -18.54 -7.94
C ARG A 48 12.03 -18.71 -9.43
N GLU A 49 12.25 -17.65 -10.18
CA GLU A 49 12.24 -17.72 -11.63
C GLU A 49 13.44 -18.56 -12.10
N LYS A 50 13.18 -19.58 -12.95
CA LYS A 50 14.17 -20.64 -13.30
C LYS A 50 15.27 -20.18 -14.24
N LYS A 51 14.98 -19.29 -15.18
CA LYS A 51 15.93 -18.87 -16.20
C LYS A 51 17.04 -17.97 -15.64
N HIS A 52 16.65 -16.95 -14.85
CA HIS A 52 17.58 -15.98 -14.28
C HIS A 52 17.88 -16.26 -12.80
N GLN A 53 17.26 -17.28 -12.19
CA GLN A 53 17.40 -17.65 -10.78
C GLN A 53 16.99 -16.52 -9.80
N CYS A 54 16.12 -15.60 -10.23
CA CYS A 54 15.68 -14.48 -9.45
C CYS A 54 14.58 -14.88 -8.46
N VAL A 55 14.71 -14.47 -7.19
CA VAL A 55 13.69 -14.70 -6.18
C VAL A 55 12.62 -13.62 -6.27
N CYS A 56 11.35 -14.03 -6.31
CA CYS A 56 10.17 -13.16 -6.38
C CYS A 56 9.08 -13.65 -5.42
N ALA A 57 8.01 -12.87 -5.31
CA ALA A 57 6.78 -13.26 -4.66
C ALA A 57 5.69 -13.49 -5.72
N LEU A 58 5.03 -14.67 -5.70
CA LEU A 58 3.88 -14.95 -6.54
C LEU A 58 2.60 -14.78 -5.73
N LYS A 59 1.83 -13.73 -6.04
CA LYS A 59 0.46 -13.51 -5.51
C LYS A 59 -0.50 -14.27 -6.41
N VAL A 60 -1.11 -15.33 -5.88
CA VAL A 60 -2.03 -16.23 -6.60
C VAL A 60 -3.46 -15.88 -6.22
N LEU A 61 -4.26 -15.50 -7.19
CA LEU A 61 -5.67 -15.13 -7.04
C LEU A 61 -6.54 -16.17 -7.77
N TYR A 62 -7.63 -16.62 -7.13
CA TYR A 62 -8.54 -17.58 -7.73
C TYR A 62 -9.60 -16.86 -8.56
N ARG A 63 -9.74 -17.19 -9.86
CA ARG A 63 -10.70 -16.56 -10.80
C ARG A 63 -12.12 -16.61 -10.25
N CYS A 64 -12.54 -17.77 -9.73
CA CYS A 64 -13.88 -17.93 -9.14
C CYS A 64 -14.15 -16.95 -7.97
N GLN A 65 -13.14 -16.57 -7.20
CA GLN A 65 -13.29 -15.55 -6.13
C GLN A 65 -13.28 -14.13 -6.70
N VAL A 66 -12.41 -13.85 -7.66
CA VAL A 66 -12.36 -12.55 -8.36
C VAL A 66 -13.71 -12.25 -9.03
N GLU A 67 -14.29 -13.24 -9.70
CA GLU A 67 -15.62 -13.15 -10.34
C GLU A 67 -16.75 -13.02 -9.32
N LYS A 68 -16.78 -13.91 -8.31
CA LYS A 68 -17.79 -13.90 -7.25
C LYS A 68 -17.94 -12.55 -6.55
N TYR A 69 -16.82 -11.85 -6.34
CA TYR A 69 -16.79 -10.55 -5.66
C TYR A 69 -16.70 -9.38 -6.64
N ASN A 70 -16.81 -9.62 -7.96
CA ASN A 70 -16.71 -8.61 -9.02
C ASN A 70 -15.46 -7.73 -8.92
N LEU A 71 -14.30 -8.35 -8.67
CA LEU A 71 -13.03 -7.66 -8.42
C LEU A 71 -12.19 -7.45 -9.68
N LEU A 72 -12.57 -8.01 -10.82
CA LEU A 72 -11.79 -7.93 -12.04
C LEU A 72 -11.44 -6.49 -12.46
N PRO A 73 -12.37 -5.51 -12.42
CA PRO A 73 -12.03 -4.13 -12.74
C PRO A 73 -11.05 -3.49 -11.76
N GLN A 74 -11.13 -3.88 -10.47
CA GLN A 74 -10.19 -3.41 -9.44
C GLN A 74 -8.81 -4.01 -9.66
N LEU A 75 -8.73 -5.31 -9.90
CA LEU A 75 -7.48 -6.03 -10.15
C LEU A 75 -6.76 -5.51 -11.41
N LYS A 76 -7.49 -5.30 -12.52
CA LYS A 76 -6.93 -4.70 -13.74
C LYS A 76 -6.32 -3.33 -13.45
N ARG A 77 -7.04 -2.48 -12.72
CA ARG A 77 -6.53 -1.16 -12.31
C ARG A 77 -5.30 -1.26 -11.41
N GLU A 78 -5.28 -2.18 -10.44
CA GLU A 78 -4.10 -2.45 -9.59
C GLU A 78 -2.88 -2.79 -10.43
N MET A 79 -3.03 -3.72 -11.38
CA MET A 79 -1.96 -4.13 -12.29
C MET A 79 -1.51 -2.97 -13.20
N GLU A 80 -2.45 -2.25 -13.83
CA GLU A 80 -2.16 -1.10 -14.68
C GLU A 80 -1.39 -0.01 -13.93
N ILE A 81 -1.84 0.37 -12.73
CA ILE A 81 -1.18 1.39 -11.91
C ILE A 81 0.22 0.90 -11.50
N GLN A 82 0.32 -0.28 -10.89
CA GLN A 82 1.57 -0.77 -10.32
C GLN A 82 2.64 -1.05 -11.37
N SER A 83 2.26 -1.49 -12.59
CA SER A 83 3.20 -1.70 -13.69
C SER A 83 3.86 -0.43 -14.22
N THR A 84 3.27 0.75 -13.97
CA THR A 84 3.83 2.06 -14.36
C THR A 84 4.74 2.69 -13.31
N LEU A 85 4.84 2.07 -12.13
CA LEU A 85 5.57 2.59 -10.99
C LEU A 85 6.97 1.97 -10.92
N ASP A 86 8.00 2.82 -10.97
CA ASP A 86 9.40 2.46 -10.76
C ASP A 86 10.01 3.40 -9.73
N HIS A 87 10.12 2.93 -8.48
CA HIS A 87 10.64 3.72 -7.37
C HIS A 87 11.21 2.80 -6.27
N PRO A 88 12.36 3.12 -5.65
CA PRO A 88 13.03 2.24 -4.68
C PRO A 88 12.20 1.90 -3.44
N ASN A 89 11.20 2.72 -3.09
CA ASN A 89 10.31 2.48 -1.96
C ASN A 89 8.89 2.03 -2.37
N ILE A 90 8.70 1.54 -3.59
CA ILE A 90 7.47 0.91 -4.07
C ILE A 90 7.79 -0.52 -4.46
N LEU A 91 6.93 -1.46 -4.07
CA LEU A 91 7.07 -2.87 -4.44
C LEU A 91 6.83 -3.03 -5.94
N SER A 92 7.82 -3.54 -6.66
CA SER A 92 7.74 -3.70 -8.12
C SER A 92 6.78 -4.82 -8.51
N LEU A 93 5.98 -4.59 -9.53
CA LEU A 93 5.23 -5.61 -10.27
C LEU A 93 6.01 -5.94 -11.54
N TYR A 94 6.61 -7.13 -11.59
CA TYR A 94 7.43 -7.57 -12.74
C TYR A 94 6.59 -8.06 -13.91
N GLY A 95 5.36 -8.52 -13.65
CA GLY A 95 4.44 -9.01 -14.66
C GLY A 95 3.34 -9.85 -14.06
N TRP A 96 2.52 -10.43 -14.92
CA TRP A 96 1.46 -11.35 -14.53
C TRP A 96 1.17 -12.37 -15.63
N PHE A 97 0.58 -13.47 -15.25
CA PHE A 97 0.08 -14.49 -16.16
C PHE A 97 -1.15 -15.19 -15.54
N GLY A 98 -1.82 -16.02 -16.29
CA GLY A 98 -2.99 -16.75 -15.79
C GLY A 98 -3.12 -18.13 -16.39
N ASP A 99 -3.88 -18.97 -15.69
CA ASP A 99 -4.42 -20.23 -16.19
C ASP A 99 -5.95 -20.18 -16.10
N ASP A 100 -6.62 -21.31 -16.39
CA ASP A 100 -8.09 -21.40 -16.39
C ASP A 100 -8.71 -21.08 -15.02
N GLU A 101 -7.99 -21.31 -13.93
CA GLU A 101 -8.48 -21.19 -12.56
C GLU A 101 -7.90 -20.02 -11.78
N ARG A 102 -6.70 -19.50 -12.17
CA ARG A 102 -5.90 -18.60 -11.35
C ARG A 102 -5.31 -17.45 -12.15
N ILE A 103 -5.04 -16.35 -11.45
CA ILE A 103 -4.25 -15.20 -11.91
C ILE A 103 -3.03 -15.11 -10.99
N PHE A 104 -1.86 -14.92 -11.59
CA PHE A 104 -0.58 -14.83 -10.89
C PHE A 104 0.04 -13.45 -11.11
N LEU A 105 0.35 -12.73 -10.03
CA LEU A 105 1.15 -11.51 -10.09
C LEU A 105 2.57 -11.84 -9.64
N ILE A 106 3.56 -11.46 -10.44
CA ILE A 106 4.99 -11.64 -10.16
C ILE A 106 5.48 -10.35 -9.51
N LEU A 107 5.72 -10.37 -8.21
CA LEU A 107 6.06 -9.20 -7.40
C LEU A 107 7.50 -9.29 -6.90
N GLU A 108 8.09 -8.14 -6.60
CA GLU A 108 9.33 -8.04 -5.82
C GLU A 108 9.19 -8.81 -4.50
N TYR A 109 10.27 -9.50 -4.08
CA TYR A 109 10.29 -10.24 -2.81
C TYR A 109 10.82 -9.36 -1.69
N ALA A 110 9.96 -9.00 -0.75
CA ALA A 110 10.30 -8.28 0.47
C ALA A 110 10.65 -9.27 1.59
N ALA A 111 11.95 -9.50 1.81
CA ALA A 111 12.44 -10.63 2.62
C ALA A 111 12.11 -10.54 4.11
N LYS A 112 11.96 -9.33 4.67
CA LYS A 112 11.61 -9.11 6.09
C LYS A 112 10.09 -9.03 6.32
N GLY A 113 9.25 -9.11 5.26
CA GLY A 113 7.79 -9.15 5.35
C GLY A 113 7.15 -7.81 5.72
N GLU A 114 6.00 -7.86 6.37
CA GLU A 114 5.18 -6.70 6.71
C GLU A 114 5.76 -5.91 7.89
N LEU A 115 5.74 -4.58 7.81
CA LEU A 115 6.10 -3.69 8.91
C LEU A 115 5.19 -3.89 10.12
N TYR A 116 3.94 -4.31 9.88
CA TYR A 116 3.02 -4.74 10.94
C TYR A 116 3.62 -5.81 11.85
N GLY A 117 4.31 -6.81 11.29
CA GLY A 117 4.98 -7.87 12.07
C GLY A 117 6.08 -7.32 12.96
N LEU A 118 6.87 -6.36 12.47
CA LEU A 118 7.89 -5.68 13.28
C LEU A 118 7.24 -4.87 14.40
N LEU A 119 6.23 -4.05 14.08
CA LEU A 119 5.53 -3.20 15.04
C LEU A 119 4.85 -4.02 16.14
N SER A 120 4.17 -5.11 15.78
CA SER A 120 3.53 -6.03 16.74
C SER A 120 4.53 -6.70 17.69
N LYS A 121 5.73 -7.00 17.19
CA LYS A 121 6.79 -7.64 17.99
C LYS A 121 7.46 -6.66 18.97
N THR A 122 7.68 -5.40 18.53
CA THR A 122 8.41 -4.39 19.31
C THR A 122 7.50 -3.51 20.17
N GLY A 123 6.20 -3.50 19.89
CA GLY A 123 5.21 -2.63 20.51
C GLY A 123 5.23 -1.20 19.94
N HIS A 124 6.40 -0.64 19.69
CA HIS A 124 6.61 0.64 19.00
C HIS A 124 8.01 0.67 18.39
N LEU A 125 8.23 1.60 17.47
CA LEU A 125 9.54 1.80 16.84
C LEU A 125 10.35 2.87 17.57
N THR A 126 11.67 2.81 17.41
CA THR A 126 12.54 3.93 17.79
C THR A 126 12.29 5.14 16.91
N GLU A 127 12.60 6.35 17.38
CA GLU A 127 12.47 7.56 16.56
C GLU A 127 13.29 7.50 15.26
N ARG A 128 14.45 6.83 15.28
CA ARG A 128 15.27 6.61 14.09
C ARG A 128 14.55 5.73 13.06
N GLN A 129 14.00 4.60 13.47
CA GLN A 129 13.25 3.70 12.59
C GLN A 129 12.00 4.40 12.04
N ALA A 130 11.20 5.01 12.92
CA ALA A 130 9.99 5.73 12.54
C ALA A 130 10.30 6.85 11.53
N ALA A 131 11.31 7.69 11.80
CA ALA A 131 11.71 8.78 10.89
C ALA A 131 12.20 8.26 9.53
N THR A 132 12.97 7.16 9.52
CA THR A 132 13.47 6.53 8.30
C THR A 132 12.33 6.01 7.43
N TYR A 133 11.37 5.30 8.04
CA TYR A 133 10.22 4.77 7.30
C TYR A 133 9.27 5.88 6.83
N ILE A 134 9.02 6.91 7.65
CA ILE A 134 8.21 8.08 7.25
C ILE A 134 8.89 8.85 6.10
N ALA A 135 10.22 9.01 6.12
CA ALA A 135 10.94 9.65 5.02
C ALA A 135 10.85 8.83 3.72
N SER A 136 11.00 7.50 3.80
CA SER A 136 10.86 6.59 2.67
C SER A 136 9.45 6.60 2.09
N LEU A 137 8.43 6.57 2.95
CA LEU A 137 7.03 6.65 2.56
C LEU A 137 6.70 8.00 1.91
N ALA A 138 7.24 9.12 2.44
CA ALA A 138 7.05 10.45 1.85
C ALA A 138 7.60 10.53 0.43
N LYS A 139 8.76 9.93 0.14
CA LYS A 139 9.34 9.85 -1.21
C LYS A 139 8.44 9.03 -2.15
N ALA A 140 8.00 7.86 -1.71
CA ALA A 140 7.13 6.98 -2.50
C ALA A 140 5.78 7.66 -2.84
N LEU A 141 5.13 8.27 -1.84
CA LEU A 141 3.86 8.97 -2.06
C LEU A 141 4.01 10.23 -2.92
N ALA A 142 5.10 11.00 -2.76
CA ALA A 142 5.38 12.14 -3.63
C ALA A 142 5.47 11.69 -5.11
N TYR A 143 6.21 10.62 -5.39
CA TYR A 143 6.31 10.01 -6.72
C TYR A 143 4.94 9.55 -7.26
N CYS A 144 4.10 8.90 -6.44
CA CYS A 144 2.73 8.53 -6.83
C CYS A 144 1.89 9.77 -7.16
N HIS A 145 1.93 10.79 -6.31
CA HIS A 145 1.14 12.01 -6.49
C HIS A 145 1.55 12.81 -7.73
N GLU A 146 2.85 12.86 -8.09
CA GLU A 146 3.32 13.42 -9.35
C GLU A 146 2.71 12.74 -10.58
N LYS A 147 2.42 11.43 -10.47
CA LYS A 147 1.70 10.65 -11.49
C LYS A 147 0.18 10.68 -11.34
N ASN A 148 -0.34 11.53 -10.45
CA ASN A 148 -1.78 11.62 -10.10
C ASN A 148 -2.35 10.32 -9.53
N ILE A 149 -1.55 9.49 -8.90
CA ILE A 149 -1.96 8.25 -8.24
C ILE A 149 -2.10 8.52 -6.75
N ILE A 150 -3.28 8.21 -6.20
CA ILE A 150 -3.61 8.28 -4.78
C ILE A 150 -3.72 6.85 -4.27
N HIS A 151 -2.99 6.50 -3.21
CA HIS A 151 -2.95 5.12 -2.71
C HIS A 151 -4.20 4.74 -1.90
N ARG A 152 -4.61 5.54 -0.92
CA ARG A 152 -5.84 5.45 -0.11
C ARG A 152 -5.96 4.29 0.88
N ASP A 153 -5.01 3.38 0.94
CA ASP A 153 -4.98 2.28 1.92
C ASP A 153 -3.56 2.03 2.47
N ILE A 154 -2.87 3.12 2.85
CA ILE A 154 -1.57 3.03 3.51
C ILE A 154 -1.79 2.60 4.96
N LYS A 155 -1.16 1.48 5.36
CA LYS A 155 -1.19 0.90 6.71
C LYS A 155 0.00 -0.04 6.90
N PRO A 156 0.37 -0.43 8.13
CA PRO A 156 1.55 -1.26 8.38
C PRO A 156 1.57 -2.60 7.64
N GLU A 157 0.40 -3.18 7.33
CA GLU A 157 0.27 -4.43 6.56
C GLU A 157 0.64 -4.26 5.09
N ASN A 158 0.44 -3.05 4.53
CA ASN A 158 0.76 -2.71 3.14
C ASN A 158 2.14 -2.07 2.98
N LEU A 159 2.91 -2.01 4.07
CA LEU A 159 4.30 -1.57 4.11
C LEU A 159 5.20 -2.78 4.34
N LEU A 160 5.97 -3.16 3.34
CA LEU A 160 6.86 -4.30 3.41
C LEU A 160 8.32 -3.84 3.62
N LEU A 161 9.16 -4.75 4.09
CA LEU A 161 10.58 -4.51 4.28
C LEU A 161 11.41 -5.46 3.42
N ASP A 162 12.33 -4.92 2.63
CA ASP A 162 13.26 -5.71 1.84
C ASP A 162 14.33 -6.38 2.74
N HIS A 163 15.32 -7.04 2.12
CA HIS A 163 16.37 -7.76 2.85
C HIS A 163 17.30 -6.83 3.65
N GLU A 164 17.41 -5.56 3.26
CA GLU A 164 18.19 -4.55 3.99
C GLU A 164 17.35 -3.78 5.02
N GLY A 165 16.04 -4.04 5.07
CA GLY A 165 15.10 -3.33 5.96
C GLY A 165 14.64 -1.99 5.39
N ARG A 166 14.73 -1.80 4.06
CA ARG A 166 14.15 -0.62 3.39
C ARG A 166 12.65 -0.82 3.16
N LEU A 167 11.90 0.25 3.34
CA LEU A 167 10.45 0.24 3.17
C LEU A 167 10.06 0.15 1.70
N LYS A 168 9.08 -0.70 1.40
CA LYS A 168 8.41 -0.90 0.12
C LYS A 168 6.89 -0.75 0.29
N VAL A 169 6.30 0.22 -0.37
CA VAL A 169 4.83 0.39 -0.41
C VAL A 169 4.23 -0.65 -1.34
N ALA A 170 3.24 -1.39 -0.86
CA ALA A 170 2.57 -2.47 -1.57
C ALA A 170 1.04 -2.31 -1.54
N ASP A 171 0.34 -3.16 -2.29
CA ASP A 171 -1.11 -3.25 -2.38
C ASP A 171 -1.79 -1.97 -2.91
N PHE A 172 -1.77 -1.82 -4.23
CA PHE A 172 -2.43 -0.72 -4.94
C PHE A 172 -3.91 -1.01 -5.28
N GLY A 173 -4.52 -2.01 -4.65
CA GLY A 173 -5.90 -2.45 -4.90
C GLY A 173 -6.97 -1.38 -4.67
N TRP A 174 -6.72 -0.39 -3.82
CA TRP A 174 -7.58 0.76 -3.61
C TRP A 174 -7.10 2.03 -4.31
N SER A 175 -5.97 1.97 -5.01
CA SER A 175 -5.40 3.14 -5.67
C SER A 175 -6.23 3.61 -6.85
N VAL A 176 -6.13 4.90 -7.14
CA VAL A 176 -6.77 5.51 -8.30
C VAL A 176 -5.83 6.51 -8.95
N GLN A 177 -5.85 6.55 -10.27
CA GLN A 177 -5.21 7.60 -11.03
C GLN A 177 -6.27 8.65 -11.38
N SER A 178 -6.21 9.85 -10.81
CA SER A 178 -7.21 10.88 -11.02
C SER A 178 -6.76 12.27 -10.61
N ASN A 179 -7.04 13.23 -11.49
CA ASN A 179 -6.90 14.66 -11.24
C ASN A 179 -8.18 15.28 -10.63
N LYS A 180 -9.23 14.48 -10.37
CA LYS A 180 -10.51 14.95 -9.84
C LYS A 180 -10.74 14.38 -8.44
N LYS A 181 -11.45 15.16 -7.60
CA LYS A 181 -11.87 14.67 -6.28
C LYS A 181 -12.73 13.41 -6.37
N ARG A 182 -12.55 12.50 -5.42
CA ARG A 182 -13.25 11.22 -5.29
C ARG A 182 -14.19 11.25 -4.11
N HIS A 183 -15.24 10.39 -4.16
CA HIS A 183 -16.24 10.25 -3.11
C HIS A 183 -16.33 8.81 -2.59
N THR A 184 -15.49 7.90 -3.08
CA THR A 184 -15.52 6.50 -2.65
C THR A 184 -14.90 6.36 -1.27
N MET A 185 -15.68 5.97 -0.26
CA MET A 185 -15.17 5.58 1.04
C MET A 185 -14.46 4.24 0.91
N CYS A 186 -13.17 4.20 1.18
CA CYS A 186 -12.35 3.00 1.10
C CYS A 186 -11.17 3.11 2.08
N GLY A 187 -10.52 1.99 2.35
CA GLY A 187 -9.40 1.91 3.30
C GLY A 187 -9.81 1.33 4.64
N THR A 188 -8.85 1.25 5.54
CA THR A 188 -9.00 0.71 6.90
C THR A 188 -9.48 1.81 7.86
N LEU A 189 -10.41 1.49 8.73
CA LEU A 189 -11.16 2.42 9.58
C LEU A 189 -10.28 3.45 10.31
N ASP A 190 -9.24 3.00 10.99
CA ASP A 190 -8.41 3.84 11.86
C ASP A 190 -7.52 4.84 11.10
N TYR A 191 -7.40 4.65 9.78
CA TYR A 191 -6.57 5.49 8.89
C TYR A 191 -7.37 6.45 8.02
N LEU A 192 -8.72 6.44 8.13
CA LEU A 192 -9.60 7.29 7.32
C LEU A 192 -9.40 8.77 7.65
N ALA A 193 -9.28 9.59 6.62
CA ALA A 193 -9.22 11.05 6.77
C ALA A 193 -10.62 11.65 7.09
N PRO A 194 -10.69 12.79 7.80
CA PRO A 194 -11.97 13.43 8.16
C PRO A 194 -12.90 13.66 6.97
N GLU A 195 -12.36 14.10 5.83
CA GLU A 195 -13.13 14.32 4.61
C GLU A 195 -13.70 13.03 4.01
N MET A 196 -13.07 11.87 4.25
CA MET A 196 -13.61 10.57 3.85
C MET A 196 -14.74 10.13 4.79
N VAL A 197 -14.58 10.34 6.10
CA VAL A 197 -15.62 10.09 7.10
C VAL A 197 -16.86 10.96 6.85
N GLU A 198 -16.67 12.21 6.43
CA GLU A 198 -17.75 13.14 6.03
C GLU A 198 -18.34 12.85 4.65
N ASN A 199 -17.84 11.82 3.95
CA ASN A 199 -18.21 11.49 2.56
C ASN A 199 -18.07 12.70 1.60
N LYS A 200 -17.08 13.55 1.85
CA LYS A 200 -16.71 14.69 0.99
C LYS A 200 -15.79 14.25 -0.13
N GLY A 201 -15.69 15.07 -1.17
CA GLY A 201 -14.71 14.87 -2.21
C GLY A 201 -13.28 14.98 -1.66
N HIS A 202 -12.46 13.96 -1.87
CA HIS A 202 -11.08 13.87 -1.39
C HIS A 202 -10.08 13.73 -2.55
N ASP A 203 -8.83 14.05 -2.28
CA ASP A 203 -7.69 14.01 -3.20
C ASP A 203 -6.47 13.35 -2.53
N TYR A 204 -5.28 13.59 -3.05
CA TYR A 204 -4.01 13.06 -2.53
C TYR A 204 -3.72 13.44 -1.07
N SER A 205 -4.39 14.43 -0.51
CA SER A 205 -4.21 14.85 0.89
C SER A 205 -4.64 13.79 1.90
N VAL A 206 -5.44 12.79 1.47
CA VAL A 206 -5.80 11.65 2.35
C VAL A 206 -4.57 10.79 2.66
N ASP A 207 -3.65 10.60 1.71
CA ASP A 207 -2.40 9.86 1.96
C ASP A 207 -1.50 10.63 2.96
N THR A 208 -1.51 11.97 2.91
CA THR A 208 -0.79 12.81 3.88
C THR A 208 -1.37 12.68 5.29
N TRP A 209 -2.70 12.61 5.42
CA TRP A 209 -3.36 12.32 6.71
C TRP A 209 -2.95 10.94 7.24
N THR A 210 -3.05 9.91 6.41
CA THR A 210 -2.69 8.54 6.78
C THR A 210 -1.23 8.44 7.22
N MET A 211 -0.33 9.19 6.60
CA MET A 211 1.06 9.31 7.06
C MET A 211 1.16 9.88 8.47
N GLY A 212 0.31 10.82 8.84
CA GLY A 212 0.22 11.34 10.21
C GLY A 212 -0.22 10.28 11.23
N ILE A 213 -1.22 9.45 10.84
CA ILE A 213 -1.65 8.29 11.64
C ILE A 213 -0.48 7.32 11.84
N LEU A 214 0.21 6.93 10.76
CA LEU A 214 1.35 6.02 10.83
C LEU A 214 2.52 6.58 11.65
N CYS A 215 2.82 7.87 11.50
CA CYS A 215 3.87 8.49 12.30
C CYS A 215 3.58 8.39 13.80
N TYR A 216 2.32 8.60 14.19
CA TYR A 216 1.89 8.39 15.58
C TYR A 216 1.98 6.92 15.98
N GLU A 217 1.41 6.02 15.18
CA GLU A 217 1.37 4.59 15.47
C GLU A 217 2.78 3.97 15.58
N PHE A 218 3.71 4.34 14.72
CA PHE A 218 5.10 3.88 14.81
C PHE A 218 5.76 4.27 16.14
N LEU A 219 5.44 5.46 16.64
CA LEU A 219 6.02 6.00 17.87
C LEU A 219 5.34 5.52 19.15
N PHE A 220 4.04 5.20 19.11
CA PHE A 220 3.26 4.86 20.30
C PHE A 220 2.66 3.44 20.28
N GLY A 221 2.74 2.74 19.13
CA GLY A 221 2.30 1.35 18.98
C GLY A 221 0.82 1.17 18.68
N VAL A 222 0.03 2.24 18.71
CA VAL A 222 -1.41 2.23 18.44
C VAL A 222 -1.82 3.45 17.62
N PRO A 223 -2.85 3.37 16.77
CA PRO A 223 -3.38 4.52 16.05
C PRO A 223 -3.93 5.60 17.00
N PRO A 224 -3.85 6.91 16.65
CA PRO A 224 -4.23 8.00 17.56
C PRO A 224 -5.71 8.07 17.86
N PHE A 225 -6.58 7.55 17.00
CA PHE A 225 -8.04 7.66 17.10
C PHE A 225 -8.74 6.32 17.38
N GLU A 226 -7.95 5.23 17.60
CA GLU A 226 -8.48 3.90 17.90
C GLU A 226 -9.49 3.93 19.05
N ALA A 227 -10.63 3.26 18.87
CA ALA A 227 -11.69 3.12 19.86
C ALA A 227 -12.43 1.78 19.70
N GLU A 228 -13.20 1.37 20.71
CA GLU A 228 -13.92 0.10 20.71
C GLU A 228 -14.99 0.00 19.59
N THR A 229 -15.55 1.13 19.16
CA THR A 229 -16.60 1.16 18.15
C THR A 229 -16.26 2.09 16.98
N GLN A 230 -16.71 1.73 15.79
CA GLN A 230 -16.56 2.54 14.58
C GLN A 230 -17.09 3.98 14.77
N ASN A 231 -18.25 4.14 15.38
CA ASN A 231 -18.86 5.45 15.61
C ASN A 231 -17.99 6.33 16.51
N GLU A 232 -17.38 5.74 17.52
CA GLU A 232 -16.48 6.44 18.43
C GLU A 232 -15.17 6.82 17.73
N THR A 233 -14.57 5.91 16.92
CA THR A 233 -13.41 6.22 16.08
C THR A 233 -13.73 7.40 15.15
N PHE A 234 -14.87 7.39 14.45
CA PHE A 234 -15.29 8.49 13.59
C PHE A 234 -15.45 9.79 14.36
N ARG A 235 -16.06 9.75 15.55
CA ARG A 235 -16.22 10.91 16.41
C ARG A 235 -14.86 11.52 16.78
N ARG A 236 -13.90 10.68 17.19
CA ARG A 236 -12.54 11.09 17.57
C ARG A 236 -11.78 11.69 16.39
N ILE A 237 -11.84 11.06 15.20
CA ILE A 237 -11.27 11.60 13.96
C ILE A 237 -11.85 13.01 13.67
N MET A 238 -13.18 13.14 13.70
CA MET A 238 -13.87 14.39 13.36
C MET A 238 -13.57 15.53 14.32
N LYS A 239 -13.31 15.22 15.59
CA LYS A 239 -12.99 16.20 16.63
C LYS A 239 -11.51 16.38 16.88
N LEU A 240 -10.63 15.60 16.19
CA LEU A 240 -9.19 15.53 16.45
C LEU A 240 -8.89 15.18 17.92
N GLU A 241 -9.67 14.27 18.51
CA GLU A 241 -9.51 13.84 19.90
C GLU A 241 -8.41 12.78 20.01
N TYR A 242 -7.17 13.23 20.11
CA TYR A 242 -6.02 12.39 20.43
C TYR A 242 -5.06 13.13 21.38
N GLY A 243 -4.23 12.38 22.06
CA GLY A 243 -3.21 12.90 22.96
C GLY A 243 -1.87 12.20 22.75
N PHE A 244 -0.84 12.66 23.44
CA PHE A 244 0.46 11.99 23.43
C PHE A 244 0.68 11.38 24.82
N PRO A 245 0.71 10.03 24.91
CA PRO A 245 1.04 9.37 26.17
C PRO A 245 2.41 9.79 26.72
N PRO A 246 2.63 9.76 28.04
CA PRO A 246 3.93 10.07 28.63
C PRO A 246 4.99 9.00 28.30
N THR A 247 4.54 7.78 28.01
CA THR A 247 5.37 6.63 27.64
C THR A 247 4.83 5.97 26.37
N PRO A 248 5.73 5.61 25.43
CA PRO A 248 7.17 5.86 25.41
C PRO A 248 7.51 7.35 25.33
N HIS A 249 8.72 7.72 25.78
CA HIS A 249 9.18 9.12 25.64
C HIS A 249 9.46 9.43 24.16
N VAL A 250 8.72 10.38 23.62
CA VAL A 250 8.82 10.83 22.22
C VAL A 250 9.17 12.32 22.21
N SER A 251 10.10 12.71 21.33
CA SER A 251 10.59 14.08 21.22
C SER A 251 9.49 15.10 20.84
N VAL A 252 9.73 16.35 21.17
CA VAL A 252 8.81 17.45 20.82
C VAL A 252 8.74 17.63 19.31
N GLU A 253 9.84 17.41 18.61
CA GLU A 253 9.93 17.50 17.15
C GLU A 253 9.09 16.42 16.46
N ALA A 254 9.12 15.18 16.96
CA ALA A 254 8.27 14.09 16.45
C ALA A 254 6.77 14.41 16.64
N LYS A 255 6.40 14.82 17.85
CA LYS A 255 5.02 15.26 18.15
C LYS A 255 4.59 16.45 17.30
N ASN A 256 5.52 17.34 16.95
CA ASN A 256 5.25 18.47 16.06
C ASN A 256 4.91 17.98 14.64
N LEU A 257 5.68 17.04 14.07
CA LEU A 257 5.37 16.49 12.75
C LEU A 257 3.98 15.85 12.72
N VAL A 258 3.64 15.04 13.74
CA VAL A 258 2.28 14.44 13.83
C VAL A 258 1.19 15.51 13.81
N ARG A 259 1.35 16.62 14.59
CA ARG A 259 0.36 17.71 14.59
C ARG A 259 0.24 18.43 13.26
N LEU A 260 1.34 18.56 12.50
CA LEU A 260 1.34 19.20 11.18
C LEU A 260 0.69 18.33 10.10
N LEU A 261 0.64 17.01 10.29
CA LEU A 261 0.01 16.05 9.38
C LEU A 261 -1.46 15.81 9.73
N LEU A 262 -1.79 15.65 11.03
CA LEU A 262 -3.16 15.41 11.50
C LEU A 262 -3.94 16.72 11.65
N VAL A 263 -4.11 17.41 10.54
CA VAL A 263 -4.91 18.65 10.45
C VAL A 263 -6.23 18.33 9.74
N LYS A 264 -7.37 18.78 10.32
CA LYS A 264 -8.69 18.49 9.77
C LYS A 264 -8.89 19.04 8.36
N ASP A 265 -8.47 20.30 8.14
CA ASP A 265 -8.50 20.95 6.83
C ASP A 265 -7.39 20.38 5.92
N PRO A 266 -7.73 19.63 4.84
CA PRO A 266 -6.74 19.00 3.97
C PRO A 266 -5.73 19.99 3.38
N SER A 267 -6.15 21.24 3.11
CA SER A 267 -5.29 22.27 2.50
C SER A 267 -4.21 22.82 3.45
N LYS A 268 -4.35 22.55 4.75
CA LYS A 268 -3.43 23.01 5.79
C LYS A 268 -2.48 21.90 6.28
N ARG A 269 -2.61 20.68 5.77
CA ARG A 269 -1.67 19.59 6.07
C ARG A 269 -0.29 19.91 5.49
N LEU A 270 0.75 19.52 6.22
CA LEU A 270 2.13 19.69 5.77
C LEU A 270 2.34 18.96 4.42
N PRO A 271 2.79 19.66 3.36
CA PRO A 271 3.09 19.01 2.07
C PRO A 271 4.17 17.93 2.20
N LEU A 272 4.10 16.85 1.41
CA LEU A 272 5.07 15.75 1.44
C LEU A 272 6.52 16.24 1.26
N SER A 273 6.76 17.19 0.38
CA SER A 273 8.09 17.79 0.16
C SER A 273 8.67 18.47 1.41
N LYS A 274 7.81 18.96 2.31
CA LYS A 274 8.23 19.61 3.57
C LYS A 274 8.50 18.60 4.68
N ILE A 275 7.97 17.38 4.59
CA ILE A 275 8.26 16.30 5.54
C ILE A 275 9.76 15.97 5.51
N LEU A 276 10.35 15.84 4.32
CA LEU A 276 11.76 15.48 4.15
C LEU A 276 12.74 16.50 4.72
N VAL A 277 12.32 17.75 4.86
CA VAL A 277 13.11 18.82 5.46
C VAL A 277 12.67 19.19 6.88
N HIS A 278 11.76 18.42 7.47
CA HIS A 278 11.34 18.64 8.86
C HIS A 278 12.49 18.31 9.83
N PRO A 279 12.73 19.12 10.89
CA PRO A 279 13.87 18.92 11.81
C PRO A 279 13.97 17.52 12.40
N TRP A 280 12.83 16.90 12.73
CA TRP A 280 12.81 15.53 13.24
C TRP A 280 13.31 14.50 12.20
N ILE A 281 12.90 14.63 10.96
CA ILE A 281 13.34 13.74 9.86
C ILE A 281 14.84 13.95 9.59
N ILE A 282 15.31 15.20 9.48
CA ILE A 282 16.73 15.51 9.23
C ILE A 282 17.62 14.92 10.35
N LYS A 283 17.16 15.00 11.59
CA LYS A 283 17.92 14.53 12.76
C LYS A 283 17.98 13.01 12.88
N ASN A 284 16.89 12.31 12.53
CA ASN A 284 16.71 10.91 12.91
C ASN A 284 16.68 9.93 11.71
N ALA A 285 16.26 10.36 10.52
CA ALA A 285 16.13 9.45 9.39
C ALA A 285 17.51 8.99 8.89
N ASP A 286 17.64 7.69 8.64
CA ASP A 286 18.83 7.14 7.99
C ASP A 286 18.80 7.47 6.50
N PRO A 287 19.85 8.11 5.94
CA PRO A 287 19.90 8.46 4.52
C PRO A 287 19.83 7.28 3.58
N SER A 288 20.31 6.09 4.01
CA SER A 288 20.23 4.85 3.20
C SER A 288 18.81 4.31 3.08
N GLY A 289 17.89 4.76 3.94
CA GLY A 289 16.54 4.23 4.06
C GLY A 289 16.46 2.85 4.71
N ALA A 290 17.62 2.26 5.08
CA ALA A 290 17.69 0.96 5.72
C ALA A 290 17.62 1.09 7.25
N CYS A 291 16.89 0.18 7.87
CA CYS A 291 16.91 0.01 9.32
C CYS A 291 17.47 -1.37 9.64
N SER A 292 18.68 -1.41 10.23
CA SER A 292 19.16 -2.60 10.93
C SER A 292 18.35 -2.81 12.20
N GLU A 293 18.07 -4.07 12.52
CA GLU A 293 17.39 -4.49 13.75
C GLU A 293 18.13 -4.05 15.00
#